data_4039a3be1b69ca1f355102256d7cc1bc
#
_entry.id   4039a3be1b69ca1f355102256d7cc1bc
#
_cell.length_a   1.000
_cell.length_b   1.000
_cell.length_c   1.000
_cell.angle_alpha   90.00
_cell.angle_beta   90.00
_cell.angle_gamma   90.00
#
_symmetry.space_group_name_H-M   'P 1'
#
loop_
_entity.id
_entity.type
_entity.pdbx_description
1 polymer ?
#
loop_
_entity_poly.entity_id
_entity_poly.type
_entity_poly.pdbx_seq_one_letter_code
_entity_poly.pdbx_strand_id
1 'polypeptide(L)'
;MSDQPADKSANKPDLAAMRRDYTLAALDESAVARDPFTQFECWLDEAINGGCAEPNAMSLATVDGSGAAARPSARIVLLKGVEAGGEAGGLVFFTNYESRKGRELAANPHAALLFYWIEMEREVRIEGRVEKIDAAESDAYYATRPVKARLGAWASPQSQAISSREWLERRMMDADARYGASPPRPPEWGGYRLIPASFEFWQGRADRLHDRIAYARGAQAWMIRRLAP
;
A
#
# COMPACT_ATOMS: atom_id res chain seq x y z
N MET A 1 17.44 -43.66 32.23
CA MET A 1 16.86 -43.43 30.88
C MET A 1 17.09 -41.95 30.58
N SER A 2 18.10 -41.68 29.77
CA SER A 2 18.53 -40.32 29.41
C SER A 2 17.68 -39.81 28.25
N ASP A 3 16.89 -38.80 28.52
CA ASP A 3 16.13 -38.08 27.52
C ASP A 3 17.09 -37.21 26.70
N GLN A 4 17.42 -37.62 25.50
CA GLN A 4 18.19 -36.80 24.56
C GLN A 4 17.19 -35.77 23.94
N PRO A 5 17.55 -34.49 23.95
CA PRO A 5 16.74 -33.52 23.26
C PRO A 5 16.80 -33.77 21.75
N ALA A 6 15.66 -33.95 21.12
CA ALA A 6 15.55 -34.12 19.67
C ALA A 6 16.25 -32.94 18.96
N ASP A 7 17.16 -33.29 18.08
CA ASP A 7 17.88 -32.34 17.22
C ASP A 7 16.88 -31.60 16.32
N LYS A 8 16.63 -30.32 16.62
CA LYS A 8 15.76 -29.40 15.84
C LYS A 8 16.48 -28.80 14.63
N SER A 9 17.68 -29.26 14.28
CA SER A 9 18.46 -28.73 13.15
C SER A 9 18.06 -29.33 11.80
N ALA A 10 17.29 -30.39 11.78
CA ALA A 10 16.89 -31.09 10.55
C ALA A 10 15.57 -30.53 10.02
N ASN A 11 15.57 -29.44 9.35
CA ASN A 11 14.67 -29.03 8.24
C ASN A 11 14.48 -27.51 8.11
N LYS A 12 15.55 -26.72 8.16
CA LYS A 12 15.42 -25.32 7.70
C LYS A 12 15.38 -25.35 6.17
N PRO A 13 14.36 -24.73 5.55
CA PRO A 13 14.31 -24.63 4.10
C PRO A 13 15.54 -23.86 3.59
N ASP A 14 16.18 -24.38 2.55
CA ASP A 14 17.28 -23.67 1.87
C ASP A 14 16.69 -22.51 1.05
N LEU A 15 16.70 -21.31 1.62
CA LEU A 15 16.19 -20.10 0.97
C LEU A 15 16.95 -19.77 -0.33
N ALA A 16 18.22 -20.16 -0.45
CA ALA A 16 19.02 -19.94 -1.66
C ALA A 16 18.58 -20.86 -2.82
N ALA A 17 18.00 -22.01 -2.51
CA ALA A 17 17.43 -22.93 -3.49
C ALA A 17 16.00 -22.57 -3.91
N MET A 18 15.31 -21.67 -3.20
CA MET A 18 13.96 -21.25 -3.55
C MET A 18 14.01 -20.37 -4.80
N ARG A 19 13.55 -20.93 -5.90
CA ARG A 19 13.46 -20.25 -7.21
C ARG A 19 12.13 -20.57 -7.84
N ARG A 20 11.57 -19.60 -8.54
CA ARG A 20 10.36 -19.75 -9.37
C ARG A 20 10.69 -19.22 -10.76
N ASP A 21 10.34 -19.97 -11.78
CA ASP A 21 10.38 -19.50 -13.15
C ASP A 21 9.07 -18.76 -13.48
N TYR A 22 9.21 -17.62 -14.11
CA TYR A 22 8.09 -16.75 -14.50
C TYR A 22 7.86 -16.90 -16.00
N THR A 23 6.65 -17.32 -16.38
CA THR A 23 6.35 -17.67 -17.79
C THR A 23 4.96 -17.24 -18.25
N LEU A 24 4.18 -16.57 -17.39
CA LEU A 24 2.77 -16.29 -17.67
C LEU A 24 2.56 -15.27 -18.78
N ALA A 25 3.34 -14.20 -18.84
CA ALA A 25 3.09 -13.11 -19.78
C ALA A 25 4.36 -12.38 -20.20
N ALA A 26 4.24 -11.47 -21.14
CA ALA A 26 5.24 -10.51 -21.57
C ALA A 26 4.68 -9.10 -21.49
N LEU A 27 5.55 -8.10 -21.35
CA LEU A 27 5.19 -6.69 -21.39
C LEU A 27 6.07 -5.97 -22.42
N ASP A 28 5.42 -5.31 -23.38
CA ASP A 28 6.08 -4.58 -24.44
C ASP A 28 5.61 -3.12 -24.50
N GLU A 29 6.49 -2.20 -24.88
CA GLU A 29 6.19 -0.76 -24.95
C GLU A 29 5.08 -0.44 -25.95
N SER A 30 4.89 -1.26 -26.98
CA SER A 30 3.83 -1.10 -27.97
C SER A 30 2.47 -1.54 -27.47
N ALA A 31 2.43 -2.39 -26.42
CA ALA A 31 1.22 -2.97 -25.86
C ALA A 31 0.70 -2.23 -24.60
N VAL A 32 1.50 -1.35 -24.01
CA VAL A 32 1.08 -0.61 -22.80
C VAL A 32 0.26 0.64 -23.16
N ALA A 33 -0.65 1.02 -22.28
CA ALA A 33 -1.42 2.26 -22.41
C ALA A 33 -0.51 3.49 -22.37
N ARG A 34 -0.86 4.56 -23.06
CA ARG A 34 -0.11 5.83 -23.02
C ARG A 34 -0.20 6.51 -21.66
N ASP A 35 -1.32 6.35 -20.99
CA ASP A 35 -1.55 6.84 -19.62
C ASP A 35 -1.31 5.74 -18.60
N PRO A 36 -0.42 5.93 -17.62
CA PRO A 36 -0.12 4.91 -16.62
C PRO A 36 -1.28 4.61 -15.66
N PHE A 37 -2.22 5.53 -15.47
CA PHE A 37 -3.43 5.23 -14.71
C PHE A 37 -4.30 4.20 -15.43
N THR A 38 -4.50 4.38 -16.73
CA THR A 38 -5.21 3.38 -17.56
C THR A 38 -4.50 2.03 -17.53
N GLN A 39 -3.16 2.02 -17.60
CA GLN A 39 -2.38 0.78 -17.49
C GLN A 39 -2.53 0.13 -16.12
N PHE A 40 -2.52 0.93 -15.06
CA PHE A 40 -2.68 0.45 -13.70
C PHE A 40 -4.09 -0.13 -13.45
N GLU A 41 -5.14 0.58 -13.88
CA GLU A 41 -6.53 0.11 -13.76
C GLU A 41 -6.74 -1.19 -14.52
N CYS A 42 -6.21 -1.32 -15.74
CA CYS A 42 -6.25 -2.56 -16.51
C CYS A 42 -5.61 -3.73 -15.72
N TRP A 43 -4.43 -3.54 -15.17
CA TRP A 43 -3.75 -4.58 -14.41
C TRP A 43 -4.41 -4.90 -13.07
N LEU A 44 -4.98 -3.90 -12.40
CA LEU A 44 -5.76 -4.09 -11.18
C LEU A 44 -7.04 -4.89 -11.45
N ASP A 45 -7.75 -4.59 -12.54
CA ASP A 45 -8.95 -5.34 -12.97
C ASP A 45 -8.59 -6.80 -13.31
N GLU A 46 -7.48 -7.01 -14.02
CA GLU A 46 -6.98 -8.36 -14.29
C GLU A 46 -6.63 -9.10 -13.00
N ALA A 47 -6.01 -8.45 -12.01
CA ALA A 47 -5.69 -9.05 -10.73
C ALA A 47 -6.97 -9.41 -9.92
N ILE A 48 -7.99 -8.54 -9.93
CA ILE A 48 -9.29 -8.79 -9.30
C ILE A 48 -9.97 -9.99 -9.97
N ASN A 49 -10.08 -9.98 -11.30
CA ASN A 49 -10.75 -11.03 -12.08
C ASN A 49 -9.95 -12.35 -12.07
N GLY A 50 -8.62 -12.27 -11.97
CA GLY A 50 -7.72 -13.41 -11.83
C GLY A 50 -7.69 -14.04 -10.44
N GLY A 51 -8.44 -13.48 -9.48
CA GLY A 51 -8.56 -14.04 -8.12
C GLY A 51 -7.32 -13.85 -7.26
N CYS A 52 -6.51 -12.82 -7.51
CA CYS A 52 -5.40 -12.46 -6.63
C CYS A 52 -5.91 -12.17 -5.21
N ALA A 53 -5.18 -12.63 -4.20
CA ALA A 53 -5.51 -12.36 -2.82
C ALA A 53 -5.32 -10.88 -2.49
N GLU A 54 -6.37 -10.19 -2.02
CA GLU A 54 -6.35 -8.76 -1.68
C GLU A 54 -5.67 -7.86 -2.73
N PRO A 55 -6.15 -7.81 -3.99
CA PRO A 55 -5.45 -7.14 -5.08
C PRO A 55 -5.27 -5.63 -4.86
N ASN A 56 -6.03 -5.03 -3.96
CA ASN A 56 -5.91 -3.64 -3.52
C ASN A 56 -4.97 -3.44 -2.31
N ALA A 57 -4.33 -4.50 -1.80
CA ALA A 57 -3.31 -4.36 -0.77
C ALA A 57 -2.01 -3.85 -1.39
N MET A 58 -1.40 -2.86 -0.76
CA MET A 58 -0.14 -2.27 -1.23
C MET A 58 0.81 -1.99 -0.08
N SER A 59 2.09 -2.16 -0.31
CA SER A 59 3.12 -1.67 0.60
C SER A 59 3.27 -0.17 0.42
N LEU A 60 3.04 0.60 1.47
CA LEU A 60 3.33 2.04 1.53
C LEU A 60 4.67 2.23 2.23
N ALA A 61 5.65 2.71 1.50
CA ALA A 61 6.94 3.15 2.02
C ALA A 61 6.93 4.66 2.28
N THR A 62 7.38 5.05 3.47
CA THR A 62 7.51 6.45 3.91
C THR A 62 8.87 6.65 4.55
N VAL A 63 9.31 7.88 4.69
CA VAL A 63 10.61 8.22 5.26
C VAL A 63 10.41 9.15 6.43
N ASP A 64 11.07 8.85 7.55
CA ASP A 64 11.22 9.83 8.62
C ASP A 64 12.06 11.00 8.10
N GLY A 65 11.42 12.15 7.89
CA GLY A 65 12.06 13.35 7.33
C GLY A 65 12.92 14.12 8.31
N SER A 66 13.07 13.67 9.53
CA SER A 66 13.82 14.36 10.57
C SER A 66 15.33 14.08 10.46
N GLY A 67 16.07 14.96 9.77
CA GLY A 67 17.52 15.07 9.87
C GLY A 67 18.36 14.13 8.99
N ALA A 68 19.68 14.14 9.20
CA ALA A 68 20.69 13.43 8.41
C ALA A 68 20.60 11.88 8.50
N ALA A 69 19.75 11.33 9.34
CA ALA A 69 19.54 9.90 9.53
C ALA A 69 18.11 9.48 9.11
N ALA A 70 17.59 10.04 8.02
CA ALA A 70 16.30 9.66 7.46
C ALA A 70 16.20 8.14 7.29
N ARG A 71 15.15 7.54 7.88
CA ARG A 71 14.96 6.09 7.89
C ARG A 71 13.68 5.73 7.16
N PRO A 72 13.75 4.85 6.14
CA PRO A 72 12.55 4.33 5.50
C PRO A 72 11.80 3.39 6.43
N SER A 73 10.49 3.37 6.30
CA SER A 73 9.61 2.39 6.94
C SER A 73 8.52 1.96 5.96
N ALA A 74 8.07 0.71 6.04
CA ALA A 74 7.04 0.19 5.17
C ALA A 74 5.96 -0.56 5.96
N ARG A 75 4.75 -0.58 5.43
CA ARG A 75 3.59 -1.33 5.95
C ARG A 75 2.58 -1.55 4.84
N ILE A 76 1.68 -2.49 5.06
CA ILE A 76 0.56 -2.68 4.14
C ILE A 76 -0.55 -1.66 4.47
N VAL A 77 -1.13 -1.07 3.43
CA VAL A 77 -2.36 -0.29 3.44
C VAL A 77 -3.22 -0.73 2.26
N LEU A 78 -4.50 -0.33 2.24
CA LEU A 78 -5.41 -0.72 1.17
C LEU A 78 -5.71 0.49 0.27
N LEU A 79 -5.55 0.30 -1.03
CA LEU A 79 -6.05 1.23 -2.04
C LEU A 79 -7.58 1.31 -1.94
N LYS A 80 -8.13 2.53 -1.96
CA LYS A 80 -9.56 2.80 -1.84
C LYS A 80 -10.12 3.61 -2.99
N GLY A 81 -9.28 4.19 -3.82
CA GLY A 81 -9.67 4.89 -5.02
C GLY A 81 -8.49 5.10 -5.95
N VAL A 82 -8.79 5.09 -7.24
CA VAL A 82 -7.91 5.57 -8.31
C VAL A 82 -8.64 6.73 -8.94
N GLU A 83 -8.04 7.89 -8.91
CA GLU A 83 -8.57 9.10 -9.53
C GLU A 83 -7.74 9.40 -10.75
N ALA A 84 -8.20 8.91 -11.89
CA ALA A 84 -7.56 9.19 -13.18
C ALA A 84 -7.85 10.63 -13.60
N GLY A 85 -6.86 11.29 -14.16
CA GLY A 85 -7.02 12.58 -14.83
C GLY A 85 -6.10 13.68 -14.37
N GLY A 86 -5.31 14.19 -15.31
CA GLY A 86 -4.52 15.39 -15.22
C GLY A 86 -3.46 15.42 -14.12
N GLU A 87 -3.17 16.62 -13.63
CA GLU A 87 -2.17 16.86 -12.59
C GLU A 87 -2.65 16.47 -11.18
N ALA A 88 -3.96 16.37 -10.99
CA ALA A 88 -4.59 16.06 -9.70
C ALA A 88 -4.93 14.57 -9.52
N GLY A 89 -4.74 13.75 -10.54
CA GLY A 89 -4.98 12.30 -10.46
C GLY A 89 -4.09 11.63 -9.41
N GLY A 90 -4.63 10.63 -8.70
CA GLY A 90 -3.87 9.98 -7.65
C GLY A 90 -4.48 8.69 -7.12
N LEU A 91 -3.77 8.06 -6.20
CA LEU A 91 -4.17 6.84 -5.52
C LEU A 91 -4.55 7.16 -4.07
N VAL A 92 -5.77 6.81 -3.68
CA VAL A 92 -6.36 7.18 -2.39
C VAL A 92 -6.27 6.02 -1.39
N PHE A 93 -5.84 6.32 -0.18
CA PHE A 93 -5.86 5.41 0.97
C PHE A 93 -6.22 6.17 2.25
N PHE A 94 -6.69 5.44 3.27
CA PHE A 94 -7.13 6.03 4.54
C PHE A 94 -6.34 5.48 5.72
N THR A 95 -6.03 6.36 6.68
CA THR A 95 -5.29 5.98 7.89
C THR A 95 -5.51 7.00 9.03
N ASN A 96 -4.90 6.72 10.17
CA ASN A 96 -4.80 7.69 11.25
C ASN A 96 -3.59 8.62 11.00
N TYR A 97 -3.81 9.94 11.00
CA TYR A 97 -2.80 10.98 10.74
C TYR A 97 -1.71 11.03 11.82
N GLU A 98 -2.03 10.62 13.06
CA GLU A 98 -1.09 10.55 14.17
C GLU A 98 -0.34 9.21 14.26
N SER A 99 -0.62 8.27 13.34
CA SER A 99 0.16 7.04 13.24
C SER A 99 1.60 7.34 12.80
N ARG A 100 2.51 6.34 12.93
CA ARG A 100 3.89 6.49 12.48
C ARG A 100 3.95 6.99 11.02
N LYS A 101 3.22 6.35 10.11
CA LYS A 101 3.18 6.77 8.70
C LYS A 101 2.59 8.17 8.52
N GLY A 102 1.56 8.53 9.29
CA GLY A 102 0.94 9.87 9.23
C GLY A 102 1.92 10.96 9.65
N ARG A 103 2.69 10.75 10.72
CA ARG A 103 3.74 11.68 11.15
C ARG A 103 4.89 11.76 10.15
N GLU A 104 5.32 10.63 9.60
CA GLU A 104 6.35 10.58 8.56
C GLU A 104 5.90 11.37 7.32
N LEU A 105 4.66 11.18 6.83
CA LEU A 105 4.09 11.91 5.70
C LEU A 105 3.92 13.41 5.97
N ALA A 106 3.64 13.80 7.22
CA ALA A 106 3.56 15.21 7.60
C ALA A 106 4.95 15.88 7.56
N ALA A 107 6.01 15.15 7.90
CA ALA A 107 7.39 15.64 7.88
C ALA A 107 8.01 15.56 6.47
N ASN A 108 7.71 14.52 5.71
CA ASN A 108 8.18 14.30 4.34
C ASN A 108 7.04 13.69 3.50
N PRO A 109 6.42 14.45 2.59
CA PRO A 109 5.26 14.00 1.84
C PRO A 109 5.61 13.04 0.68
N HIS A 110 6.86 12.66 0.49
CA HIS A 110 7.25 11.69 -0.54
C HIS A 110 7.05 10.26 -0.06
N ALA A 111 6.45 9.44 -0.92
CA ALA A 111 6.18 8.05 -0.63
C ALA A 111 6.27 7.18 -1.89
N ALA A 112 6.40 5.87 -1.67
CA ALA A 112 6.28 4.87 -2.70
C ALA A 112 5.19 3.86 -2.32
N LEU A 113 4.42 3.44 -3.32
CA LEU A 113 3.46 2.35 -3.25
C LEU A 113 3.99 1.17 -4.06
N LEU A 114 3.82 -0.04 -3.55
CA LEU A 114 4.20 -1.27 -4.22
C LEU A 114 3.02 -2.24 -4.15
N PHE A 115 2.52 -2.64 -5.31
CA PHE A 115 1.59 -3.75 -5.49
C PHE A 115 2.38 -4.96 -5.96
N TYR A 116 2.07 -6.14 -5.40
CA TYR A 116 2.70 -7.39 -5.81
C TYR A 116 1.63 -8.47 -5.96
N TRP A 117 1.34 -8.81 -7.21
CA TRP A 117 0.37 -9.84 -7.59
C TRP A 117 1.12 -11.09 -8.05
N ILE A 118 1.49 -11.92 -7.07
CA ILE A 118 2.32 -13.12 -7.30
C ILE A 118 1.66 -14.10 -8.26
N GLU A 119 0.32 -14.19 -8.24
CA GLU A 119 -0.47 -15.06 -9.10
C GLU A 119 -0.37 -14.64 -10.57
N MET A 120 -0.14 -13.35 -10.82
CA MET A 120 0.02 -12.77 -12.16
C MET A 120 1.50 -12.59 -12.54
N GLU A 121 2.42 -12.89 -11.63
CA GLU A 121 3.86 -12.61 -11.78
C GLU A 121 4.13 -11.13 -12.08
N ARG A 122 3.39 -10.22 -11.42
CA ARG A 122 3.43 -8.77 -11.66
C ARG A 122 3.72 -7.98 -10.40
N GLU A 123 4.42 -6.86 -10.63
CA GLU A 123 4.64 -5.83 -9.62
C GLU A 123 4.36 -4.45 -10.25
N VAL A 124 3.75 -3.55 -9.47
CA VAL A 124 3.63 -2.14 -9.85
C VAL A 124 4.20 -1.27 -8.75
N ARG A 125 5.16 -0.42 -9.10
CA ARG A 125 5.74 0.60 -8.21
C ARG A 125 5.24 1.97 -8.64
N ILE A 126 4.88 2.80 -7.66
CA ILE A 126 4.37 4.15 -7.90
C ILE A 126 5.03 5.07 -6.88
N GLU A 127 5.75 6.07 -7.37
CA GLU A 127 6.41 7.05 -6.50
C GLU A 127 5.77 8.42 -6.72
N GLY A 128 5.61 9.17 -5.64
CA GLY A 128 5.00 10.48 -5.75
C GLY A 128 4.94 11.24 -4.44
N ARG A 129 4.16 12.33 -4.48
CA ARG A 129 3.89 13.18 -3.34
C ARG A 129 2.51 12.88 -2.78
N VAL A 130 2.43 12.80 -1.47
CA VAL A 130 1.18 12.52 -0.74
C VAL A 130 0.61 13.83 -0.19
N GLU A 131 -0.69 14.01 -0.32
CA GLU A 131 -1.45 15.10 0.30
C GLU A 131 -2.69 14.55 1.01
N LYS A 132 -3.21 15.30 1.98
CA LYS A 132 -4.49 14.96 2.59
C LYS A 132 -5.61 15.28 1.62
N ILE A 133 -6.62 14.39 1.53
CA ILE A 133 -7.86 14.69 0.82
C ILE A 133 -8.79 15.55 1.69
N ASP A 134 -9.84 16.09 1.10
CA ASP A 134 -10.82 16.92 1.79
C ASP A 134 -11.50 16.18 2.93
N ALA A 135 -11.91 16.97 3.95
CA ALA A 135 -12.62 16.43 5.12
C ALA A 135 -13.94 15.78 4.73
N ALA A 136 -14.69 16.40 3.80
CA ALA A 136 -15.98 15.87 3.33
C ALA A 136 -15.82 14.51 2.64
N GLU A 137 -14.77 14.33 1.83
CA GLU A 137 -14.45 13.06 1.18
C GLU A 137 -14.06 12.00 2.21
N SER A 138 -13.25 12.40 3.21
CA SER A 138 -12.91 11.52 4.34
C SER A 138 -14.13 11.13 5.17
N ASP A 139 -15.08 12.06 5.41
CA ASP A 139 -16.33 11.79 6.12
C ASP A 139 -17.23 10.83 5.34
N ALA A 140 -17.36 11.04 4.03
CA ALA A 140 -18.14 10.18 3.16
C ALA A 140 -17.63 8.73 3.18
N TYR A 141 -16.33 8.54 2.99
CA TYR A 141 -15.75 7.20 3.06
C TYR A 141 -15.84 6.61 4.47
N TYR A 142 -15.59 7.39 5.54
CA TYR A 142 -15.70 6.90 6.92
C TYR A 142 -17.08 6.35 7.21
N ALA A 143 -18.14 6.99 6.73
CA ALA A 143 -19.51 6.56 6.92
C ALA A 143 -19.84 5.19 6.29
N THR A 144 -19.15 4.80 5.22
CA THR A 144 -19.32 3.47 4.58
C THR A 144 -18.70 2.33 5.36
N ARG A 145 -17.81 2.63 6.33
CA ARG A 145 -17.09 1.59 7.08
C ARG A 145 -18.03 0.89 8.10
N PRO A 146 -17.83 -0.40 8.36
CA PRO A 146 -18.55 -1.09 9.43
C PRO A 146 -18.42 -0.35 10.78
N VAL A 147 -19.48 -0.32 11.57
CA VAL A 147 -19.54 0.40 12.87
C VAL A 147 -18.35 0.06 13.76
N LYS A 148 -18.02 -1.24 13.90
CA LYS A 148 -16.86 -1.68 14.70
C LYS A 148 -15.54 -1.12 14.21
N ALA A 149 -15.36 -0.99 12.89
CA ALA A 149 -14.15 -0.39 12.32
C ALA A 149 -14.09 1.14 12.53
N ARG A 150 -15.26 1.79 12.59
CA ARG A 150 -15.39 3.21 12.94
C ARG A 150 -15.07 3.45 14.42
N LEU A 151 -15.63 2.64 15.32
CA LEU A 151 -15.31 2.69 16.75
C LEU A 151 -13.83 2.39 17.03
N GLY A 152 -13.24 1.44 16.31
CA GLY A 152 -11.81 1.14 16.40
C GLY A 152 -10.90 2.33 16.08
N ALA A 153 -11.33 3.25 15.21
CA ALA A 153 -10.58 4.47 14.92
C ALA A 153 -10.52 5.44 16.12
N TRP A 154 -11.54 5.44 16.99
CA TRP A 154 -11.56 6.17 18.26
C TRP A 154 -10.78 5.46 19.37
N ALA A 155 -10.85 4.14 19.40
CA ALA A 155 -10.25 3.34 20.46
C ALA A 155 -8.73 3.23 20.34
N SER A 156 -8.19 3.18 19.11
CA SER A 156 -6.79 2.83 18.86
C SER A 156 -5.91 4.05 18.59
N PRO A 157 -4.96 4.40 19.48
CA PRO A 157 -3.90 5.37 19.20
C PRO A 157 -2.87 4.69 18.28
N GLN A 158 -3.16 4.64 17.00
CA GLN A 158 -2.42 3.82 16.03
C GLN A 158 -0.90 4.07 16.07
N SER A 159 -0.12 3.01 16.11
CA SER A 159 1.36 3.00 16.17
C SER A 159 1.97 3.50 17.49
N GLN A 160 1.17 3.69 18.52
CA GLN A 160 1.68 4.02 19.87
C GLN A 160 1.78 2.75 20.72
N ALA A 161 2.71 2.75 21.67
CA ALA A 161 2.78 1.69 22.66
C ALA A 161 1.57 1.76 23.61
N ILE A 162 0.96 0.62 23.88
CA ILE A 162 -0.15 0.48 24.83
C ILE A 162 0.21 -0.53 25.90
N SER A 163 -0.47 -0.46 27.05
CA SER A 163 -0.12 -1.29 28.20
C SER A 163 -0.51 -2.76 28.04
N SER A 164 -1.63 -3.04 27.35
CA SER A 164 -2.10 -4.41 27.13
C SER A 164 -3.22 -4.48 26.09
N ARG A 165 -3.61 -5.71 25.71
CA ARG A 165 -4.78 -5.99 24.86
C ARG A 165 -6.07 -5.57 25.57
N GLU A 166 -6.20 -5.86 26.85
CA GLU A 166 -7.37 -5.52 27.67
C GLU A 166 -7.57 -4.00 27.79
N TRP A 167 -6.48 -3.23 27.77
CA TRP A 167 -6.57 -1.77 27.71
C TRP A 167 -7.24 -1.31 26.41
N LEU A 168 -6.88 -1.88 25.27
CA LEU A 168 -7.48 -1.55 23.97
C LEU A 168 -8.96 -1.98 23.94
N GLU A 169 -9.29 -3.12 24.49
CA GLU A 169 -10.68 -3.63 24.56
C GLU A 169 -11.57 -2.72 25.43
N ARG A 170 -11.06 -2.24 26.57
CA ARG A 170 -11.77 -1.22 27.38
C ARG A 170 -12.03 0.05 26.59
N ARG A 171 -11.02 0.58 25.87
CA ARG A 171 -11.21 1.76 25.02
C ARG A 171 -12.23 1.53 23.91
N MET A 172 -12.32 0.31 23.39
CA MET A 172 -13.34 -0.05 22.40
C MET A 172 -14.74 -0.01 23.00
N MET A 173 -14.91 -0.53 24.24
CA MET A 173 -16.17 -0.45 24.97
C MET A 173 -16.56 1.01 25.31
N ASP A 174 -15.59 1.82 25.73
CA ASP A 174 -15.81 3.25 26.00
C ASP A 174 -16.25 4.01 24.74
N ALA A 175 -15.65 3.71 23.60
CA ALA A 175 -16.03 4.29 22.33
C ALA A 175 -17.44 3.84 21.91
N ASP A 176 -17.78 2.58 22.12
CA ASP A 176 -19.13 2.07 21.83
C ASP A 176 -20.18 2.69 22.74
N ALA A 177 -19.93 2.77 24.04
CA ALA A 177 -20.82 3.45 25.01
C ALA A 177 -21.03 4.91 24.68
N ARG A 178 -20.01 5.60 24.14
CA ARG A 178 -20.07 7.03 23.81
C ARG A 178 -20.78 7.30 22.48
N TYR A 179 -20.55 6.51 21.45
CA TYR A 179 -20.95 6.83 20.08
C TYR A 179 -21.97 5.86 19.49
N GLY A 180 -22.11 4.65 20.05
CA GLY A 180 -23.07 3.64 19.61
C GLY A 180 -22.97 3.31 18.10
N ALA A 181 -24.12 3.26 17.45
CA ALA A 181 -24.23 2.87 16.04
C ALA A 181 -23.73 3.92 15.04
N SER A 182 -23.51 5.18 15.47
CA SER A 182 -23.20 6.29 14.58
C SER A 182 -21.98 7.09 15.02
N PRO A 183 -20.80 6.48 15.19
CA PRO A 183 -19.59 7.19 15.57
C PRO A 183 -19.20 8.19 14.47
N PRO A 184 -18.97 9.48 14.81
CA PRO A 184 -18.44 10.45 13.88
C PRO A 184 -16.99 10.10 13.54
N ARG A 185 -16.44 10.66 12.46
CA ARG A 185 -15.02 10.49 12.12
C ARG A 185 -14.15 11.25 13.14
N PRO A 186 -13.13 10.59 13.73
CA PRO A 186 -12.12 11.28 14.52
C PRO A 186 -11.34 12.30 13.67
N PRO A 187 -10.97 13.46 14.21
CA PRO A 187 -10.21 14.48 13.46
C PRO A 187 -8.84 13.98 13.00
N GLU A 188 -8.25 13.06 13.74
CA GLU A 188 -6.97 12.42 13.43
C GLU A 188 -7.06 11.28 12.41
N TRP A 189 -8.25 10.95 11.90
CA TRP A 189 -8.44 9.90 10.90
C TRP A 189 -8.95 10.48 9.58
N GLY A 190 -8.38 10.05 8.45
CA GLY A 190 -8.84 10.49 7.13
C GLY A 190 -8.01 9.92 6.00
N GLY A 191 -8.23 10.46 4.81
CA GLY A 191 -7.61 10.00 3.59
C GLY A 191 -6.36 10.78 3.21
N TYR A 192 -5.55 10.09 2.44
CA TYR A 192 -4.42 10.64 1.69
C TYR A 192 -4.57 10.28 0.22
N ARG A 193 -4.12 11.17 -0.65
CA ARG A 193 -3.92 10.94 -2.08
C ARG A 193 -2.43 10.98 -2.39
N LEU A 194 -1.88 9.94 -3.01
CA LEU A 194 -0.55 9.99 -3.62
C LEU A 194 -0.72 10.47 -5.06
N ILE A 195 -0.12 11.61 -5.39
CA ILE A 195 -0.01 12.17 -6.74
C ILE A 195 1.26 11.61 -7.35
N PRO A 196 1.18 10.75 -8.40
CA PRO A 196 2.34 10.07 -8.93
C PRO A 196 3.27 11.00 -9.72
N ALA A 197 4.56 10.84 -9.51
CA ALA A 197 5.63 11.35 -10.36
C ALA A 197 6.14 10.27 -11.33
N SER A 198 6.05 8.99 -10.93
CA SER A 198 6.45 7.85 -11.74
C SER A 198 5.62 6.61 -11.45
N PHE A 199 5.53 5.75 -12.47
CA PHE A 199 5.07 4.36 -12.37
C PHE A 199 6.13 3.45 -12.96
N GLU A 200 6.25 2.23 -12.43
CA GLU A 200 6.98 1.15 -13.05
C GLU A 200 6.11 -0.10 -13.02
N PHE A 201 5.93 -0.70 -14.17
CA PHE A 201 5.24 -1.97 -14.38
C PHE A 201 6.28 -3.04 -14.62
N TRP A 202 6.30 -4.07 -13.79
CA TRP A 202 7.20 -5.19 -13.87
C TRP A 202 6.42 -6.48 -14.14
N GLN A 203 6.84 -7.23 -15.16
CA GLN A 203 6.29 -8.54 -15.52
C GLN A 203 7.39 -9.60 -15.43
N GLY A 204 7.10 -10.67 -14.69
CA GLY A 204 8.00 -11.82 -14.60
C GLY A 204 8.26 -12.47 -15.94
N ARG A 205 9.54 -12.81 -16.21
CA ARG A 205 10.00 -13.54 -17.39
C ARG A 205 11.01 -14.58 -16.98
N ALA A 206 11.16 -15.61 -17.82
CA ALA A 206 12.18 -16.63 -17.68
C ALA A 206 13.59 -16.01 -17.60
N ASP A 207 14.53 -16.75 -17.09
CA ASP A 207 15.97 -16.41 -17.03
C ASP A 207 16.29 -15.09 -16.34
N ARG A 208 15.34 -14.58 -15.52
CA ARG A 208 15.42 -13.28 -14.84
C ARG A 208 15.50 -12.06 -15.78
N LEU A 209 15.20 -12.24 -17.06
CA LEU A 209 15.13 -11.17 -18.06
C LEU A 209 13.73 -10.51 -18.04
N HIS A 210 13.35 -10.01 -16.88
CA HIS A 210 12.01 -9.45 -16.63
C HIS A 210 11.75 -8.20 -17.46
N ASP A 211 10.49 -8.05 -17.91
CA ASP A 211 10.08 -6.83 -18.59
C ASP A 211 9.79 -5.74 -17.57
N ARG A 212 10.34 -4.55 -17.77
CA ARG A 212 10.18 -3.39 -16.89
C ARG A 212 9.87 -2.17 -17.73
N ILE A 213 8.66 -1.63 -17.62
CA ILE A 213 8.22 -0.43 -18.32
C ILE A 213 7.98 0.68 -17.29
N ALA A 214 8.75 1.75 -17.40
CA ALA A 214 8.67 2.91 -16.53
C ALA A 214 8.00 4.08 -17.23
N TYR A 215 7.16 4.78 -16.48
CA TYR A 215 6.56 6.06 -16.86
C TYR A 215 7.09 7.14 -15.93
N ALA A 216 7.61 8.20 -16.51
CA ALA A 216 8.00 9.39 -15.77
C ALA A 216 7.13 10.57 -16.22
N ARG A 217 6.68 11.38 -15.27
CA ARG A 217 5.89 12.58 -15.59
C ARG A 217 6.75 13.58 -16.34
N GLY A 218 6.37 13.91 -17.57
CA GLY A 218 6.96 14.99 -18.37
C GLY A 218 6.12 16.26 -18.26
N ALA A 219 6.55 17.31 -18.95
CA ALA A 219 5.88 18.61 -18.93
C ALA A 219 4.46 18.58 -19.55
N GLN A 220 4.21 17.72 -20.53
CA GLN A 220 2.92 17.64 -21.24
C GLN A 220 2.33 16.23 -21.28
N ALA A 221 3.17 15.20 -21.15
CA ALA A 221 2.75 13.80 -21.26
C ALA A 221 3.69 12.90 -20.45
N TRP A 222 3.25 11.67 -20.21
CA TRP A 222 4.08 10.63 -19.63
C TRP A 222 5.13 10.13 -20.63
N MET A 223 6.37 10.03 -20.19
CA MET A 223 7.46 9.44 -20.96
C MET A 223 7.58 7.97 -20.60
N ILE A 224 7.49 7.10 -21.60
CA ILE A 224 7.57 5.65 -21.46
C ILE A 224 8.99 5.19 -21.79
N ARG A 225 9.56 4.32 -20.99
CA ARG A 225 10.91 3.75 -21.18
C ARG A 225 10.95 2.31 -20.70
N ARG A 226 11.69 1.46 -21.41
CA ARG A 226 12.08 0.14 -20.91
C ARG A 226 13.28 0.28 -19.98
N LEU A 227 13.25 -0.44 -18.87
CA LEU A 227 14.39 -0.56 -17.95
C LEU A 227 15.03 -1.95 -18.09
N ALA A 228 16.33 -2.03 -17.89
CA ALA A 228 17.00 -3.33 -17.73
C ALA A 228 16.52 -4.03 -16.47
N PRO A 229 16.39 -5.38 -16.48
CA PRO A 229 16.00 -6.18 -15.32
C PRO A 229 17.02 -6.14 -14.20
#